data_a0424fe6fe2c7b7bad50353ee6035312
#
_entry.id   a0424fe6fe2c7b7bad50353ee6035312
#
_cell.length_a   1.000
_cell.length_b   1.000
_cell.length_c   1.000
_cell.angle_alpha   90.00
_cell.angle_beta   90.00
_cell.angle_gamma   90.00
#
_symmetry.space_group_name_H-M   'P 1'
#
loop_
_entity.id
_entity.type
_entity.pdbx_description
1 polymer ?
#
loop_
_entity_poly.entity_id
_entity_poly.type
_entity_poly.pdbx_seq_one_letter_code
_entity_poly.pdbx_strand_id
1 'polypeptide(L)'
;MRKLVGDCVIRAISKCLNKDWEDTYLAIAMKGYMMHDMPSSNDVWGTYLIENGFRRYVIPDTCPTCYTVQQFCEDNPDLTGILATGTHVIAVANGNYFDTWDSGNEVPIYYWRKE
;
A
#
# COMPACT_ATOMS: atom_id res chain seq x y z
N MET A 1 22.16 4.55 4.51
CA MET A 1 21.38 5.75 4.79
C MET A 1 19.94 5.37 5.14
N ARG A 2 19.45 5.89 6.21
CA ARG A 2 18.11 5.55 6.64
C ARG A 2 17.09 6.60 6.21
N LYS A 3 15.89 6.16 5.96
CA LYS A 3 14.79 7.05 5.61
C LYS A 3 14.10 7.54 6.87
N LEU A 4 13.93 8.83 6.97
CA LEU A 4 13.26 9.43 8.11
C LEU A 4 11.83 9.80 7.82
N VAL A 5 11.48 9.92 6.55
CA VAL A 5 10.12 10.23 6.16
C VAL A 5 9.47 9.01 5.55
N GLY A 6 8.16 9.03 5.51
CA GLY A 6 7.41 7.90 5.03
C GLY A 6 7.55 7.71 3.54
N ASP A 7 8.41 6.80 3.15
CA ASP A 7 8.45 6.31 1.78
C ASP A 7 7.68 5.00 1.67
N CYS A 8 6.82 4.70 2.66
CA CYS A 8 6.07 3.45 2.69
C CYS A 8 5.23 3.24 1.43
N VAL A 9 4.67 4.30 0.88
CA VAL A 9 3.90 4.21 -0.37
C VAL A 9 4.80 3.75 -1.50
N ILE A 10 5.97 4.37 -1.65
CA ILE A 10 6.91 4.01 -2.72
C ILE A 10 7.37 2.57 -2.56
N ARG A 11 7.72 2.17 -1.33
CA ARG A 11 8.18 0.80 -1.07
C ARG A 11 7.08 -0.21 -1.36
N ALA A 12 5.86 0.07 -0.90
CA ALA A 12 4.74 -0.86 -1.09
C ALA A 12 4.41 -1.02 -2.57
N ILE A 13 4.32 0.07 -3.30
CA ILE A 13 4.00 0.01 -4.73
C ILE A 13 5.13 -0.64 -5.52
N SER A 14 6.39 -0.35 -5.19
CA SER A 14 7.54 -0.98 -5.82
C SER A 14 7.48 -2.49 -5.68
N LYS A 15 7.15 -2.95 -4.48
CA LYS A 15 7.04 -4.39 -4.20
C LYS A 15 5.92 -5.02 -5.02
N CYS A 16 4.75 -4.40 -5.03
CA CYS A 16 3.58 -4.96 -5.71
C CYS A 16 3.74 -4.98 -7.23
N LEU A 17 4.42 -3.99 -7.79
CA LEU A 17 4.62 -3.89 -9.23
C LEU A 17 5.94 -4.51 -9.68
N ASN A 18 6.76 -4.98 -8.74
CA ASN A 18 8.07 -5.56 -9.02
C ASN A 18 8.95 -4.58 -9.81
N LYS A 19 8.99 -3.36 -9.32
CA LYS A 19 9.78 -2.26 -9.93
C LYS A 19 10.80 -1.75 -8.94
N ASP A 20 11.82 -1.07 -9.48
CA ASP A 20 12.80 -0.38 -8.64
C ASP A 20 12.16 0.76 -7.89
N TRP A 21 12.71 1.08 -6.72
CA TRP A 21 12.25 2.19 -5.91
C TRP A 21 12.33 3.50 -6.70
N GLU A 22 13.45 3.74 -7.39
CA GLU A 22 13.66 4.95 -8.16
C GLU A 22 12.64 5.11 -9.29
N ASP A 23 12.38 4.05 -10.02
CA ASP A 23 11.42 4.09 -11.12
C ASP A 23 10.02 4.37 -10.60
N THR A 24 9.66 3.77 -9.46
CA THR A 24 8.37 3.99 -8.84
C THR A 24 8.25 5.43 -8.34
N TYR A 25 9.30 5.93 -7.71
CA TYR A 25 9.31 7.31 -7.23
C TYR A 25 9.10 8.29 -8.39
N LEU A 26 9.84 8.12 -9.47
CA LEU A 26 9.71 9.01 -10.63
C LEU A 26 8.32 8.94 -11.25
N ALA A 27 7.75 7.76 -11.33
CA ALA A 27 6.41 7.59 -11.92
C ALA A 27 5.36 8.31 -11.07
N ILE A 28 5.44 8.17 -9.75
CA ILE A 28 4.47 8.80 -8.85
C ILE A 28 4.72 10.31 -8.77
N ALA A 29 5.98 10.73 -8.79
CA ALA A 29 6.31 12.15 -8.81
C ALA A 29 5.80 12.81 -10.09
N MET A 30 5.92 12.14 -11.23
CA MET A 30 5.38 12.64 -12.49
C MET A 30 3.86 12.74 -12.42
N LYS A 31 3.20 11.74 -11.83
CA LYS A 31 1.74 11.79 -11.66
C LYS A 31 1.34 12.97 -10.77
N GLY A 32 2.07 13.21 -9.69
CA GLY A 32 1.81 14.36 -8.83
C GLY A 32 2.00 15.68 -9.57
N TYR A 33 3.04 15.77 -10.36
CA TYR A 33 3.28 16.95 -11.17
C TYR A 33 2.11 17.20 -12.11
N MET A 34 1.64 16.16 -12.80
CA MET A 34 0.54 16.27 -13.75
C MET A 34 -0.78 16.62 -13.05
N MET A 35 -0.96 16.19 -11.82
CA MET A 35 -2.17 16.47 -11.05
C MET A 35 -2.07 17.75 -10.22
N HIS A 36 -0.93 18.44 -10.27
CA HIS A 36 -0.67 19.62 -9.46
C HIS A 36 -0.80 19.34 -7.97
N ASP A 37 -0.27 18.19 -7.55
CA ASP A 37 -0.38 17.74 -6.17
C ASP A 37 0.91 17.05 -5.75
N MET A 38 1.06 16.81 -4.46
CA MET A 38 2.25 16.16 -3.91
C MET A 38 2.23 14.66 -4.20
N PRO A 39 3.40 14.06 -4.48
CA PRO A 39 3.46 12.60 -4.71
C PRO A 39 2.96 11.79 -3.51
N SER A 40 3.05 12.33 -2.30
CA SER A 40 2.58 11.66 -1.09
C SER A 40 1.08 11.74 -0.89
N SER A 41 0.38 12.53 -1.69
CA SER A 41 -1.07 12.65 -1.59
C SER A 41 -1.74 11.32 -1.95
N ASN A 42 -2.71 10.91 -1.15
CA ASN A 42 -3.48 9.70 -1.43
C ASN A 42 -4.16 9.74 -2.79
N ASP A 43 -4.56 10.92 -3.25
CA ASP A 43 -5.16 11.06 -4.56
C ASP A 43 -4.18 10.75 -5.67
N VAL A 44 -2.92 11.12 -5.49
CA VAL A 44 -1.88 10.93 -6.50
C VAL A 44 -1.53 9.44 -6.62
N TRP A 45 -1.09 8.81 -5.54
CA TRP A 45 -0.66 7.42 -5.64
C TRP A 45 -1.84 6.48 -5.83
N GLY A 46 -3.04 6.86 -5.32
CA GLY A 46 -4.25 6.10 -5.58
C GLY A 46 -4.62 6.09 -7.04
N THR A 47 -4.54 7.25 -7.71
CA THR A 47 -4.79 7.34 -9.14
C THR A 47 -3.79 6.50 -9.92
N TYR A 48 -2.51 6.54 -9.51
CA TYR A 48 -1.48 5.71 -10.13
C TYR A 48 -1.81 4.23 -10.01
N LEU A 49 -2.29 3.79 -8.85
CA LEU A 49 -2.68 2.40 -8.66
C LEU A 49 -3.86 2.02 -9.55
N ILE A 50 -4.87 2.88 -9.65
CA ILE A 50 -6.03 2.60 -10.51
C ILE A 50 -5.56 2.43 -11.96
N GLU A 51 -4.65 3.27 -12.41
CA GLU A 51 -4.12 3.18 -13.77
C GLU A 51 -3.30 1.91 -13.99
N ASN A 52 -2.81 1.30 -12.93
CA ASN A 52 -2.06 0.06 -13.00
C ASN A 52 -2.90 -1.17 -12.66
N GLY A 53 -4.21 -1.04 -12.69
CA GLY A 53 -5.11 -2.19 -12.56
C GLY A 53 -5.50 -2.56 -11.15
N PHE A 54 -5.31 -1.67 -10.19
CA PHE A 54 -5.71 -1.92 -8.81
C PHE A 54 -7.10 -1.34 -8.55
N ARG A 55 -7.81 -1.94 -7.60
CA ARG A 55 -9.12 -1.46 -7.15
C ARG A 55 -9.11 -1.35 -5.63
N ARG A 56 -9.76 -0.30 -5.13
CA ARG A 56 -9.79 0.00 -3.70
C ARG A 56 -11.01 -0.62 -3.03
N TYR A 57 -10.79 -1.19 -1.86
CA TYR A 57 -11.86 -1.78 -1.03
C TYR A 57 -11.72 -1.31 0.40
N VAL A 58 -12.84 -0.97 1.02
CA VAL A 58 -12.87 -0.54 2.42
C VAL A 58 -13.04 -1.75 3.32
N ILE A 59 -12.31 -1.77 4.43
CA ILE A 59 -12.47 -2.80 5.46
C ILE A 59 -13.34 -2.21 6.56
N PRO A 60 -14.48 -2.83 6.89
CA PRO A 60 -15.34 -2.34 7.96
C PRO A 60 -14.63 -2.36 9.31
N ASP A 61 -15.06 -1.48 10.21
CA ASP A 61 -14.56 -1.49 11.58
C ASP A 61 -14.90 -2.80 12.25
N THR A 62 -13.88 -3.53 12.70
CA THR A 62 -14.05 -4.85 13.30
C THR A 62 -13.81 -4.86 14.80
N CYS A 63 -13.43 -3.72 15.38
CA CYS A 63 -13.18 -3.64 16.81
C CYS A 63 -14.46 -3.83 17.60
N PRO A 64 -14.38 -4.48 18.76
CA PRO A 64 -13.17 -4.83 19.52
C PRO A 64 -12.46 -6.09 19.05
N THR A 65 -12.96 -6.80 18.09
CA THR A 65 -12.30 -8.03 17.59
C THR A 65 -11.10 -7.71 16.69
N CYS A 66 -10.92 -6.51 16.28
CA CYS A 66 -9.85 -5.92 15.47
C CYS A 66 -9.16 -6.88 14.51
N TYR A 67 -9.57 -6.80 13.26
CA TYR A 67 -9.01 -7.60 12.17
C TYR A 67 -7.62 -7.05 11.82
N THR A 68 -6.59 -7.86 11.96
CA THR A 68 -5.21 -7.40 11.82
C THR A 68 -4.65 -7.67 10.42
N VAL A 69 -3.51 -7.04 10.12
CA VAL A 69 -2.75 -7.26 8.88
C VAL A 69 -2.45 -8.76 8.72
N GLN A 70 -1.99 -9.41 9.79
CA GLN A 70 -1.67 -10.84 9.73
C GLN A 70 -2.89 -11.67 9.36
N GLN A 71 -4.05 -11.38 9.97
CA GLN A 71 -5.27 -12.10 9.66
C GLN A 71 -5.71 -11.86 8.23
N PHE A 72 -5.56 -10.64 7.72
CA PHE A 72 -5.85 -10.34 6.34
C PHE A 72 -5.03 -11.19 5.40
N CYS A 73 -3.73 -11.31 5.66
CA CYS A 73 -2.84 -12.11 4.83
C CYS A 73 -3.23 -13.59 4.86
N GLU A 74 -3.62 -14.11 6.02
CA GLU A 74 -4.04 -15.50 6.16
C GLU A 74 -5.33 -15.78 5.39
N ASP A 75 -6.24 -14.82 5.38
CA ASP A 75 -7.53 -14.95 4.70
C ASP A 75 -7.43 -14.74 3.20
N ASN A 76 -6.36 -14.12 2.72
CA ASN A 76 -6.19 -13.76 1.30
C ASN A 76 -4.85 -14.24 0.76
N PRO A 77 -4.60 -15.55 0.73
CA PRO A 77 -3.28 -16.09 0.38
C PRO A 77 -2.85 -15.82 -1.06
N ASP A 78 -3.79 -15.52 -1.95
CA ASP A 78 -3.48 -15.30 -3.36
C ASP A 78 -3.55 -13.83 -3.77
N LEU A 79 -3.80 -12.94 -2.83
CA LEU A 79 -3.98 -11.53 -3.14
C LEU A 79 -2.63 -10.83 -3.27
N THR A 80 -2.49 -10.02 -4.32
CA THR A 80 -1.39 -9.07 -4.45
C THR A 80 -1.98 -7.68 -4.31
N GLY A 81 -1.47 -6.90 -3.37
CA GLY A 81 -2.03 -5.58 -3.16
C GLY A 81 -1.33 -4.80 -2.07
N ILE A 82 -2.03 -3.78 -1.63
CA ILE A 82 -1.52 -2.85 -0.63
C ILE A 82 -2.58 -2.69 0.44
N LEU A 83 -2.18 -2.90 1.69
CA LEU A 83 -3.00 -2.63 2.86
C LEU A 83 -2.68 -1.24 3.39
N ALA A 84 -3.68 -0.52 3.83
CA ALA A 84 -3.48 0.78 4.45
C ALA A 84 -4.05 0.78 5.86
N THR A 85 -3.25 1.20 6.81
CA THR A 85 -3.72 1.55 8.15
C THR A 85 -4.01 3.05 8.17
N GLY A 86 -4.24 3.64 9.31
CA GLY A 86 -4.50 5.07 9.37
C GLY A 86 -3.32 5.94 8.92
N THR A 87 -2.09 5.44 9.09
CA THR A 87 -0.89 6.24 8.87
C THR A 87 0.18 5.53 8.05
N HIS A 88 -0.09 4.31 7.57
CA HIS A 88 0.95 3.49 6.97
C HIS A 88 0.37 2.61 5.89
N VAL A 89 1.18 2.26 4.89
CA VAL A 89 0.79 1.33 3.83
C VAL A 89 1.80 0.20 3.73
N ILE A 90 1.32 -0.99 3.41
CA ILE A 90 2.08 -2.23 3.49
C ILE A 90 1.79 -3.06 2.25
N ALA A 91 2.84 -3.59 1.60
CA ALA A 91 2.65 -4.49 0.47
C ALA A 91 2.27 -5.87 0.95
N VAL A 92 1.37 -6.53 0.23
CA VAL A 92 0.92 -7.89 0.52
C VAL A 92 1.01 -8.71 -0.75
N ALA A 93 1.57 -9.92 -0.64
CA ALA A 93 1.62 -10.86 -1.76
C ALA A 93 1.77 -12.27 -1.23
N ASN A 94 1.02 -13.20 -1.83
CA ASN A 94 1.12 -14.63 -1.53
C ASN A 94 0.96 -14.96 -0.04
N GLY A 95 0.07 -14.27 0.63
CA GLY A 95 -0.21 -14.51 2.04
C GLY A 95 0.81 -13.92 3.01
N ASN A 96 1.70 -13.07 2.51
CA ASN A 96 2.73 -12.43 3.33
C ASN A 96 2.63 -10.92 3.23
N TYR A 97 3.01 -10.23 4.31
CA TYR A 97 3.12 -8.78 4.29
C TYR A 97 4.60 -8.39 4.32
N PHE A 98 4.92 -7.29 3.67
CA PHE A 98 6.31 -6.84 3.48
C PHE A 98 6.44 -5.41 4.01
N ASP A 99 7.24 -5.25 5.04
CA ASP A 99 7.44 -3.95 5.67
C ASP A 99 8.83 -3.89 6.26
N THR A 100 9.23 -2.69 6.70
CA THR A 100 10.52 -2.49 7.35
C THR A 100 10.49 -2.91 8.82
N TRP A 101 9.30 -3.11 9.36
CA TRP A 101 9.12 -3.66 10.70
C TRP A 101 7.91 -4.61 10.69
N ASP A 102 7.71 -5.34 11.77
CA ASP A 102 6.59 -6.26 11.88
C ASP A 102 5.31 -5.48 12.17
N SER A 103 4.49 -5.32 11.16
CA SER A 103 3.21 -4.62 11.25
C SER A 103 2.02 -5.58 11.31
N GLY A 104 2.26 -6.84 11.60
CA GLY A 104 1.22 -7.86 11.58
C GLY A 104 0.07 -7.62 12.55
N ASN A 105 0.32 -6.88 13.63
CA ASN A 105 -0.70 -6.57 14.64
C ASN A 105 -1.46 -5.27 14.36
N GLU A 106 -1.11 -4.54 13.30
CA GLU A 106 -1.81 -3.32 12.95
C GLU A 106 -3.16 -3.63 12.33
N VAL A 107 -4.09 -2.69 12.42
CA VAL A 107 -5.45 -2.87 11.92
C VAL A 107 -5.61 -2.10 10.62
N PRO A 108 -5.76 -2.79 9.48
CA PRO A 108 -5.96 -2.11 8.20
C PRO A 108 -7.38 -1.56 8.10
N ILE A 109 -7.52 -0.45 7.38
CA ILE A 109 -8.81 0.20 7.20
C ILE A 109 -9.29 0.16 5.75
N TYR A 110 -8.37 0.01 4.78
CA TYR A 110 -8.74 -0.24 3.40
C TYR A 110 -7.57 -0.91 2.69
N TYR A 111 -7.83 -1.43 1.49
CA TYR A 111 -6.76 -2.06 0.74
C TYR A 111 -6.97 -1.84 -0.77
N TRP A 112 -5.87 -1.96 -1.50
CA TRP A 112 -5.86 -1.94 -2.95
C TRP A 112 -5.52 -3.34 -3.43
N ARG A 113 -6.34 -3.87 -4.29
CA ARG A 113 -6.15 -5.22 -4.83
C ARG A 113 -5.82 -5.13 -6.31
N LYS A 114 -4.80 -5.86 -6.73
CA LYS A 114 -4.48 -5.98 -8.15
C LYS A 114 -5.52 -6.88 -8.81
N GLU A 115 -6.21 -6.33 -9.79
CA GLU A 115 -7.25 -7.07 -10.51
C GLU A 115 -6.70 -7.76 -11.74
#